data_590c61ef57ab908ecc46b95a0e3b6e9f
#
_entry.id   590c61ef57ab908ecc46b95a0e3b6e9f
#
_cell.length_a   1.000
_cell.length_b   1.000
_cell.length_c   1.000
_cell.angle_alpha   90.00
_cell.angle_beta   90.00
_cell.angle_gamma   90.00
#
_symmetry.space_group_name_H-M   'P 1'
#
loop_
_entity.id
_entity.type
_entity.pdbx_description
1 polymer ?
#
loop_
_entity_poly.entity_id
_entity_poly.type
_entity_poly.pdbx_seq_one_letter_code
_entity_poly.pdbx_strand_id
1 'polypeptide(L)'
;MQIAGCVALVTGGASGLGEATVRTILEAGGRAVILDRPNSNGEALARDLGDAAAFAPADVSSEADVQAAVGKAVERFGTVHIAVNCAGVGTAMRTVSREGPMPLAMFRLCIEVNLIGTFNVIRLAAAQMVKNTPNADGERGVIINTASIAAFDGQIGQAAYSASKGGVVGMTLPIARDLASRGVRVLTIAPGTFDTPMLGMMPDSQRQVLAAQIPFPSRLGQPREFAALARHIVENAMLNGETIRLDGALRMAPK
;
A
#
# COMPACT_ATOMS: atom_id res chain seq x y z
N MET A 1 -4.38 -17.37 4.61
CA MET A 1 -5.53 -17.33 5.58
C MET A 1 -6.81 -16.99 4.86
N GLN A 2 -7.98 -17.30 5.43
CA GLN A 2 -9.26 -16.79 4.92
C GLN A 2 -9.51 -15.40 5.50
N ILE A 3 -10.12 -14.49 4.70
CA ILE A 3 -10.35 -13.11 5.15
C ILE A 3 -11.49 -13.01 6.18
N ALA A 4 -12.47 -13.91 6.10
CA ALA A 4 -13.62 -13.90 7.02
C ALA A 4 -13.15 -13.91 8.49
N GLY A 5 -13.61 -12.92 9.26
CA GLY A 5 -13.22 -12.72 10.66
C GLY A 5 -11.85 -12.08 10.89
N CYS A 6 -11.01 -11.91 9.86
CA CYS A 6 -9.73 -11.22 9.97
C CYS A 6 -9.90 -9.70 10.14
N VAL A 7 -8.92 -9.07 10.76
CA VAL A 7 -8.81 -7.63 10.94
C VAL A 7 -7.69 -7.08 10.08
N ALA A 8 -7.98 -6.12 9.21
CA ALA A 8 -7.01 -5.45 8.37
C ALA A 8 -6.73 -4.03 8.86
N LEU A 9 -5.46 -3.61 8.77
CA LEU A 9 -5.01 -2.23 8.87
C LEU A 9 -4.60 -1.78 7.46
N VAL A 10 -5.28 -0.78 6.89
CA VAL A 10 -5.03 -0.33 5.51
C VAL A 10 -4.62 1.13 5.54
N THR A 11 -3.37 1.42 5.17
CA THR A 11 -2.87 2.80 5.06
C THR A 11 -3.24 3.41 3.71
N GLY A 12 -3.48 4.73 3.67
CA GLY A 12 -4.07 5.37 2.48
C GLY A 12 -5.47 4.81 2.19
N GLY A 13 -6.14 4.29 3.21
CA GLY A 13 -7.39 3.54 3.10
C GLY A 13 -8.61 4.38 2.80
N ALA A 14 -8.51 5.70 2.81
CA ALA A 14 -9.63 6.61 2.55
C ALA A 14 -9.89 6.87 1.06
N SER A 15 -9.05 6.36 0.15
CA SER A 15 -9.20 6.58 -1.29
C SER A 15 -8.46 5.55 -2.16
N GLY A 16 -8.76 5.53 -3.45
CA GLY A 16 -8.00 4.81 -4.47
C GLY A 16 -7.77 3.33 -4.19
N LEU A 17 -6.51 2.88 -4.24
CA LEU A 17 -6.13 1.47 -4.03
C LEU A 17 -6.47 1.01 -2.61
N GLY A 18 -6.24 1.88 -1.60
CA GLY A 18 -6.54 1.58 -0.20
C GLY A 18 -8.02 1.40 0.05
N GLU A 19 -8.87 2.33 -0.41
CA GLU A 19 -10.32 2.21 -0.27
C GLU A 19 -10.86 0.96 -0.95
N ALA A 20 -10.43 0.67 -2.18
CA ALA A 20 -10.84 -0.56 -2.88
C ALA A 20 -10.45 -1.82 -2.09
N THR A 21 -9.27 -1.80 -1.45
CA THR A 21 -8.81 -2.90 -0.58
C THR A 21 -9.67 -3.03 0.67
N VAL A 22 -10.00 -1.91 1.34
CA VAL A 22 -10.91 -1.90 2.49
C VAL A 22 -12.24 -2.55 2.12
N ARG A 23 -12.89 -2.09 1.04
CA ARG A 23 -14.17 -2.64 0.57
C ARG A 23 -14.09 -4.14 0.27
N THR A 24 -13.05 -4.58 -0.43
CA THR A 24 -12.84 -6.01 -0.75
C THR A 24 -12.67 -6.87 0.51
N ILE A 25 -11.99 -6.37 1.54
CA ILE A 25 -11.87 -7.07 2.82
C ILE A 25 -13.20 -7.19 3.54
N LEU A 26 -13.99 -6.12 3.57
CA LEU A 26 -15.32 -6.14 4.19
C LEU A 26 -16.29 -7.06 3.44
N GLU A 27 -16.30 -7.02 2.11
CA GLU A 27 -17.10 -7.93 1.26
C GLU A 27 -16.76 -9.41 1.49
N ALA A 28 -15.50 -9.70 1.85
CA ALA A 28 -15.04 -11.05 2.20
C ALA A 28 -15.32 -11.43 3.68
N GLY A 29 -16.07 -10.61 4.42
CA GLY A 29 -16.43 -10.88 5.82
C GLY A 29 -15.34 -10.53 6.83
N GLY A 30 -14.33 -9.77 6.44
CA GLY A 30 -13.31 -9.20 7.31
C GLY A 30 -13.76 -7.89 7.98
N ARG A 31 -12.86 -7.31 8.75
CA ARG A 31 -12.99 -5.98 9.37
C ARG A 31 -11.79 -5.13 8.98
N ALA A 32 -11.93 -3.81 8.94
CA ALA A 32 -10.85 -2.93 8.52
C ALA A 32 -10.72 -1.68 9.39
N VAL A 33 -9.46 -1.33 9.70
CA VAL A 33 -9.10 0.00 10.18
C VAL A 33 -8.51 0.79 9.00
N ILE A 34 -9.18 1.87 8.65
CA ILE A 34 -8.75 2.84 7.65
C ILE A 34 -7.75 3.77 8.33
N LEU A 35 -6.47 3.65 7.99
CA LEU A 35 -5.42 4.57 8.43
C LEU A 35 -5.17 5.59 7.33
N ASP A 36 -5.45 6.85 7.60
CA ASP A 36 -5.24 7.93 6.64
C ASP A 36 -5.08 9.26 7.39
N ARG A 37 -4.65 10.30 6.68
CA ARG A 37 -4.45 11.62 7.29
C ARG A 37 -5.75 12.16 7.90
N PRO A 38 -5.67 12.99 8.97
CA PRO A 38 -6.86 13.54 9.64
C PRO A 38 -7.81 14.32 8.72
N ASN A 39 -7.26 14.93 7.67
CA ASN A 39 -8.03 15.72 6.70
C ASN A 39 -8.53 14.92 5.48
N SER A 40 -8.41 13.58 5.51
CA SER A 40 -8.93 12.70 4.48
C SER A 40 -10.43 12.43 4.66
N ASN A 41 -11.04 11.74 3.69
CA ASN A 41 -12.44 11.30 3.79
C ASN A 41 -12.63 10.04 4.67
N GLY A 42 -11.61 9.63 5.44
CA GLY A 42 -11.61 8.34 6.16
C GLY A 42 -12.72 8.20 7.19
N GLU A 43 -13.05 9.27 7.91
CA GLU A 43 -14.13 9.28 8.92
C GLU A 43 -15.51 9.07 8.28
N ALA A 44 -15.78 9.76 7.16
CA ALA A 44 -17.04 9.60 6.44
C ALA A 44 -17.13 8.21 5.82
N LEU A 45 -16.06 7.72 5.22
CA LEU A 45 -15.99 6.37 4.65
C LEU A 45 -16.23 5.29 5.71
N ALA A 46 -15.61 5.41 6.88
CA ALA A 46 -15.81 4.43 7.96
C ALA A 46 -17.28 4.40 8.44
N ARG A 47 -17.94 5.56 8.54
CA ARG A 47 -19.38 5.63 8.86
C ARG A 47 -20.25 4.95 7.80
N ASP A 48 -19.97 5.20 6.52
CA ASP A 48 -20.72 4.60 5.41
C ASP A 48 -20.56 3.08 5.36
N LEU A 49 -19.40 2.57 5.75
CA LEU A 49 -19.09 1.14 5.76
C LEU A 49 -19.60 0.41 7.02
N GLY A 50 -20.03 1.15 8.04
CA GLY A 50 -20.66 0.61 9.24
C GLY A 50 -19.67 -0.03 10.24
N ASP A 51 -20.20 -0.87 11.12
CA ASP A 51 -19.48 -1.40 12.30
C ASP A 51 -18.26 -2.27 11.99
N ALA A 52 -18.13 -2.77 10.78
CA ALA A 52 -16.99 -3.54 10.35
C ALA A 52 -15.77 -2.68 9.96
N ALA A 53 -15.94 -1.36 9.89
CA ALA A 53 -14.88 -0.40 9.59
C ALA A 53 -14.66 0.57 10.75
N ALA A 54 -13.42 1.05 10.89
CA ALA A 54 -13.07 2.13 11.81
C ALA A 54 -12.02 3.04 11.16
N PHE A 55 -12.07 4.34 11.46
CA PHE A 55 -11.07 5.29 10.99
C PHE A 55 -10.04 5.57 12.09
N ALA A 56 -8.76 5.55 11.73
CA ALA A 56 -7.64 5.95 12.57
C ALA A 56 -6.87 7.08 11.86
N PRO A 57 -7.07 8.36 12.27
CA PRO A 57 -6.31 9.47 11.71
C PRO A 57 -4.83 9.31 12.07
N ALA A 58 -3.94 9.28 11.06
CA ALA A 58 -2.52 9.08 11.30
C ALA A 58 -1.67 9.53 10.10
N ASP A 59 -0.46 10.02 10.39
CA ASP A 59 0.63 10.12 9.43
C ASP A 59 1.51 8.86 9.56
N VAL A 60 1.72 8.14 8.46
CA VAL A 60 2.53 6.90 8.47
C VAL A 60 3.99 7.13 8.89
N SER A 61 4.52 8.34 8.71
CA SER A 61 5.87 8.71 9.14
C SER A 61 5.98 8.95 10.66
N SER A 62 4.85 9.15 11.35
CA SER A 62 4.79 9.30 12.81
C SER A 62 4.65 7.94 13.49
N GLU A 63 5.66 7.58 14.30
CA GLU A 63 5.60 6.35 15.11
C GLU A 63 4.40 6.34 16.05
N ALA A 64 4.15 7.44 16.73
CA ALA A 64 3.07 7.56 17.69
C ALA A 64 1.69 7.38 17.04
N ASP A 65 1.49 7.96 15.84
CA ASP A 65 0.22 7.87 15.12
C ASP A 65 -0.04 6.42 14.67
N VAL A 66 0.98 5.75 14.10
CA VAL A 66 0.85 4.35 13.67
C VAL A 66 0.63 3.43 14.86
N GLN A 67 1.30 3.68 15.99
CA GLN A 67 1.09 2.92 17.21
C GLN A 67 -0.35 3.09 17.73
N ALA A 68 -0.88 4.30 17.70
CA ALA A 68 -2.28 4.59 18.06
C ALA A 68 -3.26 3.88 17.11
N ALA A 69 -2.98 3.86 15.80
CA ALA A 69 -3.82 3.18 14.82
C ALA A 69 -3.84 1.64 15.02
N VAL A 70 -2.69 1.03 15.31
CA VAL A 70 -2.62 -0.39 15.70
C VAL A 70 -3.36 -0.63 17.01
N GLY A 71 -3.20 0.25 18.00
CA GLY A 71 -3.94 0.20 19.26
C GLY A 71 -5.46 0.24 19.05
N LYS A 72 -5.94 1.12 18.17
CA LYS A 72 -7.36 1.21 17.80
C LYS A 72 -7.88 -0.08 17.15
N ALA A 73 -7.07 -0.74 16.30
CA ALA A 73 -7.44 -2.03 15.71
C ALA A 73 -7.61 -3.11 16.79
N VAL A 74 -6.71 -3.14 17.76
CA VAL A 74 -6.76 -4.08 18.89
C VAL A 74 -7.96 -3.77 19.80
N GLU A 75 -8.18 -2.52 20.15
CA GLU A 75 -9.32 -2.09 20.99
C GLU A 75 -10.66 -2.40 20.34
N ARG A 76 -10.83 -2.09 19.07
CA ARG A 76 -12.12 -2.22 18.37
C ARG A 76 -12.40 -3.65 17.89
N PHE A 77 -11.37 -4.37 17.45
CA PHE A 77 -11.51 -5.64 16.75
C PHE A 77 -10.66 -6.79 17.32
N GLY A 78 -9.91 -6.54 18.38
CA GLY A 78 -9.14 -7.55 19.11
C GLY A 78 -7.71 -7.75 18.63
N THR A 79 -7.39 -7.50 17.36
CA THR A 79 -6.03 -7.74 16.82
C THR A 79 -5.85 -7.10 15.43
N VAL A 80 -4.69 -7.40 14.79
CA VAL A 80 -4.40 -7.16 13.37
C VAL A 80 -3.92 -8.47 12.75
N HIS A 81 -4.53 -8.90 11.63
CA HIS A 81 -4.13 -10.07 10.86
C HIS A 81 -3.52 -9.68 9.50
N ILE A 82 -4.00 -8.59 8.91
CA ILE A 82 -3.63 -8.14 7.57
C ILE A 82 -3.17 -6.68 7.69
N ALA A 83 -2.05 -6.34 7.09
CA ALA A 83 -1.64 -4.94 6.89
C ALA A 83 -1.44 -4.68 5.40
N VAL A 84 -2.09 -3.63 4.86
CA VAL A 84 -1.92 -3.24 3.46
C VAL A 84 -1.45 -1.79 3.40
N ASN A 85 -0.23 -1.59 2.92
CA ASN A 85 0.43 -0.30 2.86
C ASN A 85 0.17 0.37 1.50
N CYS A 86 -0.88 1.21 1.42
CA CYS A 86 -1.22 1.98 0.22
C CYS A 86 -0.90 3.48 0.35
N ALA A 87 -0.58 3.98 1.55
CA ALA A 87 -0.18 5.38 1.73
C ALA A 87 1.09 5.71 0.94
N GLY A 88 1.09 6.84 0.27
CA GLY A 88 2.25 7.30 -0.47
C GLY A 88 2.02 8.63 -1.18
N VAL A 89 3.12 9.28 -1.53
CA VAL A 89 3.14 10.53 -2.29
C VAL A 89 3.94 10.34 -3.58
N GLY A 90 3.45 10.95 -4.67
CA GLY A 90 4.17 11.04 -5.92
C GLY A 90 4.94 12.36 -5.99
N THR A 91 6.23 12.31 -6.29
CA THR A 91 7.03 13.50 -6.60
C THR A 91 7.62 13.34 -8.00
N ALA A 92 7.40 14.34 -8.85
CA ALA A 92 7.95 14.39 -10.20
C ALA A 92 8.77 15.68 -10.35
N MET A 93 10.08 15.58 -10.15
CA MET A 93 10.99 16.70 -10.31
C MET A 93 12.36 16.22 -10.79
N ARG A 94 12.91 16.85 -11.83
CA ARG A 94 14.24 16.53 -12.35
C ARG A 94 15.30 16.78 -11.29
N THR A 95 16.34 15.95 -11.26
CA THR A 95 17.52 16.15 -10.38
C THR A 95 18.12 17.53 -10.54
N VAL A 96 18.19 18.02 -11.78
CA VAL A 96 18.54 19.40 -12.12
C VAL A 96 17.57 19.91 -13.17
N SER A 97 16.97 21.07 -12.94
CA SER A 97 16.10 21.80 -13.87
C SER A 97 16.73 23.14 -14.28
N ARG A 98 16.00 23.94 -15.07
CA ARG A 98 16.43 25.33 -15.37
C ARG A 98 16.45 26.24 -14.14
N GLU A 99 15.67 25.88 -13.11
CA GLU A 99 15.55 26.62 -11.84
C GLU A 99 16.61 26.21 -10.82
N GLY A 100 17.42 25.18 -11.14
CA GLY A 100 18.48 24.66 -10.28
C GLY A 100 18.26 23.20 -9.86
N PRO A 101 18.99 22.75 -8.83
CA PRO A 101 18.89 21.40 -8.31
C PRO A 101 17.56 21.16 -7.60
N MET A 102 17.08 19.91 -7.62
CA MET A 102 15.91 19.49 -6.83
C MET A 102 16.11 19.84 -5.34
N PRO A 103 15.17 20.52 -4.69
CA PRO A 103 15.25 20.75 -3.24
C PRO A 103 15.32 19.43 -2.48
N LEU A 104 16.31 19.26 -1.63
CA LEU A 104 16.52 18.03 -0.86
C LEU A 104 15.31 17.67 0.02
N ALA A 105 14.55 18.67 0.47
CA ALA A 105 13.33 18.48 1.24
C ALA A 105 12.27 17.67 0.47
N MET A 106 12.16 17.84 -0.85
CA MET A 106 11.23 17.07 -1.69
C MET A 106 11.65 15.60 -1.79
N PHE A 107 12.95 15.34 -1.92
CA PHE A 107 13.47 13.98 -1.89
C PHE A 107 13.20 13.33 -0.53
N ARG A 108 13.54 14.03 0.57
CA ARG A 108 13.31 13.54 1.94
C ARG A 108 11.84 13.22 2.20
N LEU A 109 10.91 14.08 1.82
CA LEU A 109 9.48 13.85 1.99
C LEU A 109 9.03 12.55 1.31
N CYS A 110 9.50 12.30 0.09
CA CYS A 110 9.17 11.09 -0.65
C CYS A 110 9.69 9.83 0.05
N ILE A 111 10.93 9.85 0.53
CA ILE A 111 11.53 8.75 1.29
C ILE A 111 10.81 8.56 2.63
N GLU A 112 10.54 9.64 3.33
CA GLU A 112 9.90 9.62 4.66
C GLU A 112 8.52 8.96 4.59
N VAL A 113 7.66 9.39 3.69
CA VAL A 113 6.31 8.84 3.59
C VAL A 113 6.32 7.45 2.98
N ASN A 114 6.95 7.27 1.81
CA ASN A 114 6.78 6.05 1.02
C ASN A 114 7.61 4.87 1.55
N LEU A 115 8.79 5.12 2.10
CA LEU A 115 9.71 4.07 2.55
C LEU A 115 9.72 3.93 4.07
N ILE A 116 10.06 5.01 4.78
CA ILE A 116 10.12 4.98 6.25
C ILE A 116 8.74 4.75 6.83
N GLY A 117 7.71 5.44 6.31
CA GLY A 117 6.32 5.24 6.73
C GLY A 117 5.82 3.81 6.49
N THR A 118 6.12 3.23 5.33
CA THR A 118 5.80 1.82 5.06
C THR A 118 6.50 0.90 6.07
N PHE A 119 7.80 1.08 6.32
CA PHE A 119 8.52 0.27 7.31
C PHE A 119 7.99 0.46 8.73
N ASN A 120 7.61 1.69 9.10
CA ASN A 120 7.00 2.00 10.40
C ASN A 120 5.71 1.19 10.62
N VAL A 121 4.84 1.13 9.62
CA VAL A 121 3.62 0.30 9.69
C VAL A 121 3.96 -1.19 9.75
N ILE A 122 4.90 -1.67 8.92
CA ILE A 122 5.32 -3.08 8.90
C ILE A 122 5.75 -3.53 10.30
N ARG A 123 6.69 -2.82 10.94
CA ARG A 123 7.26 -3.23 12.23
C ARG A 123 6.22 -3.25 13.36
N LEU A 124 5.31 -2.25 13.38
CA LEU A 124 4.29 -2.14 14.42
C LEU A 124 3.13 -3.13 14.22
N ALA A 125 2.69 -3.33 12.97
CA ALA A 125 1.70 -4.35 12.65
C ALA A 125 2.25 -5.77 12.89
N ALA A 126 3.48 -6.06 12.47
CA ALA A 126 4.13 -7.35 12.71
C ALA A 126 4.26 -7.64 14.21
N ALA A 127 4.65 -6.66 15.03
CA ALA A 127 4.73 -6.80 16.48
C ALA A 127 3.39 -7.17 17.14
N GLN A 128 2.27 -6.77 16.52
CA GLN A 128 0.94 -7.22 16.95
C GLN A 128 0.60 -8.60 16.37
N MET A 129 0.86 -8.83 15.07
CA MET A 129 0.54 -10.09 14.39
C MET A 129 1.20 -11.32 15.06
N VAL A 130 2.44 -11.20 15.52
CA VAL A 130 3.16 -12.32 16.18
C VAL A 130 2.51 -12.79 17.48
N LYS A 131 1.57 -12.02 18.05
CA LYS A 131 0.79 -12.39 19.22
C LYS A 131 -0.46 -13.20 18.90
N ASN A 132 -0.86 -13.24 17.61
CA ASN A 132 -2.06 -13.97 17.19
C ASN A 132 -1.88 -15.47 17.36
N THR A 133 -2.98 -16.17 17.62
CA THR A 133 -3.02 -17.64 17.52
C THR A 133 -2.79 -18.03 16.06
N PRO A 134 -1.84 -18.92 15.75
CA PRO A 134 -1.61 -19.34 14.37
C PRO A 134 -2.81 -20.15 13.84
N ASN A 135 -3.07 -20.04 12.55
CA ASN A 135 -4.03 -20.92 11.86
C ASN A 135 -3.42 -22.33 11.62
N ALA A 136 -4.13 -23.19 10.89
CA ALA A 136 -3.69 -24.55 10.59
C ALA A 136 -2.35 -24.63 9.84
N ASP A 137 -2.01 -23.60 9.06
CA ASP A 137 -0.74 -23.48 8.32
C ASP A 137 0.38 -22.83 9.16
N GLY A 138 0.11 -22.48 10.42
CA GLY A 138 1.04 -21.75 11.29
C GLY A 138 1.05 -20.24 11.03
N GLU A 139 0.18 -19.72 10.17
CA GLU A 139 0.14 -18.31 9.77
C GLU A 139 -0.56 -17.45 10.83
N ARG A 140 0.06 -16.32 11.18
CA ARG A 140 -0.42 -15.33 12.16
C ARG A 140 -0.79 -14.00 11.52
N GLY A 141 -0.29 -13.73 10.32
CA GLY A 141 -0.56 -12.49 9.61
C GLY A 141 0.08 -12.41 8.24
N VAL A 142 -0.35 -11.41 7.47
CA VAL A 142 0.23 -11.07 6.17
C VAL A 142 0.33 -9.57 5.98
N ILE A 143 1.45 -9.12 5.44
CA ILE A 143 1.74 -7.72 5.12
C ILE A 143 1.89 -7.57 3.61
N ILE A 144 1.16 -6.61 3.04
CA ILE A 144 1.18 -6.32 1.61
C ILE A 144 1.61 -4.86 1.43
N ASN A 145 2.71 -4.64 0.74
CA ASN A 145 3.23 -3.31 0.47
C ASN A 145 2.88 -2.86 -0.94
N THR A 146 2.78 -1.56 -1.15
CA THR A 146 2.60 -0.97 -2.47
C THR A 146 3.90 -0.29 -2.93
N ALA A 147 4.60 -0.94 -3.86
CA ALA A 147 5.69 -0.32 -4.61
C ALA A 147 5.15 0.47 -5.82
N SER A 148 5.79 0.36 -6.94
CA SER A 148 5.41 0.87 -8.26
C SER A 148 6.30 0.22 -9.31
N ILE A 149 5.84 0.17 -10.57
CA ILE A 149 6.72 -0.12 -11.70
C ILE A 149 7.88 0.88 -11.79
N ALA A 150 7.72 2.09 -11.25
CA ALA A 150 8.80 3.09 -11.15
C ALA A 150 10.00 2.63 -10.29
N ALA A 151 9.85 1.57 -9.50
CA ALA A 151 10.98 0.91 -8.82
C ALA A 151 11.95 0.24 -9.81
N PHE A 152 11.47 -0.09 -11.01
CA PHE A 152 12.20 -0.81 -12.06
C PHE A 152 12.45 0.06 -13.29
N ASP A 153 11.41 0.76 -13.75
CA ASP A 153 11.38 1.49 -15.01
C ASP A 153 11.15 3.00 -14.77
N GLY A 154 11.89 3.61 -13.82
CA GLY A 154 11.71 5.01 -13.44
C GLY A 154 11.90 5.99 -14.61
N GLN A 155 11.01 6.99 -14.70
CA GLN A 155 11.00 8.02 -15.74
C GLN A 155 11.80 9.26 -15.31
N ILE A 156 12.04 10.15 -16.27
CA ILE A 156 12.63 11.47 -16.00
C ILE A 156 11.82 12.21 -14.94
N GLY A 157 12.50 12.65 -13.88
CA GLY A 157 11.90 13.35 -12.75
C GLY A 157 11.46 12.43 -11.60
N GLN A 158 11.57 11.12 -11.73
CA GLN A 158 11.11 10.19 -10.69
C GLN A 158 12.21 9.69 -9.74
N ALA A 159 13.38 10.33 -9.67
CA ALA A 159 14.50 9.85 -8.85
C ALA A 159 14.12 9.58 -7.38
N ALA A 160 13.41 10.51 -6.72
CA ALA A 160 12.96 10.34 -5.34
C ALA A 160 11.90 9.24 -5.22
N TYR A 161 10.94 9.24 -6.13
CA TYR A 161 9.86 8.25 -6.14
C TYR A 161 10.39 6.84 -6.40
N SER A 162 11.22 6.68 -7.44
CA SER A 162 11.85 5.40 -7.78
C SER A 162 12.75 4.89 -6.65
N ALA A 163 13.52 5.77 -6.00
CA ALA A 163 14.33 5.40 -4.84
C ALA A 163 13.46 4.89 -3.69
N SER A 164 12.36 5.59 -3.37
CA SER A 164 11.44 5.17 -2.32
C SER A 164 10.78 3.82 -2.61
N LYS A 165 10.29 3.63 -3.84
CA LYS A 165 9.61 2.40 -4.26
C LYS A 165 10.58 1.23 -4.51
N GLY A 166 11.81 1.52 -4.96
CA GLY A 166 12.91 0.55 -5.00
C GLY A 166 13.32 0.08 -3.61
N GLY A 167 13.32 0.97 -2.62
CA GLY A 167 13.53 0.62 -1.21
C GLY A 167 12.45 -0.33 -0.67
N VAL A 168 11.18 -0.10 -1.01
CA VAL A 168 10.07 -1.00 -0.63
C VAL A 168 10.27 -2.39 -1.25
N VAL A 169 10.66 -2.48 -2.52
CA VAL A 169 11.01 -3.75 -3.18
C VAL A 169 12.19 -4.42 -2.46
N GLY A 170 13.26 -3.67 -2.21
CA GLY A 170 14.48 -4.20 -1.58
C GLY A 170 14.28 -4.74 -0.18
N MET A 171 13.38 -4.15 0.63
CA MET A 171 13.11 -4.64 1.99
C MET A 171 12.10 -5.80 2.06
N THR A 172 11.40 -6.13 0.97
CA THR A 172 10.35 -7.16 0.98
C THR A 172 10.88 -8.54 1.38
N LEU A 173 11.87 -9.06 0.68
CA LEU A 173 12.42 -10.39 0.96
C LEU A 173 13.15 -10.49 2.31
N PRO A 174 14.00 -9.54 2.73
CA PRO A 174 14.61 -9.58 4.06
C PRO A 174 13.57 -9.64 5.18
N ILE A 175 12.54 -8.78 5.15
CA ILE A 175 11.49 -8.77 6.18
C ILE A 175 10.66 -10.06 6.15
N ALA A 176 10.35 -10.59 4.96
CA ALA A 176 9.67 -11.88 4.85
C ALA A 176 10.47 -13.02 5.53
N ARG A 177 11.80 -13.01 5.38
CA ARG A 177 12.71 -13.97 6.03
C ARG A 177 12.78 -13.76 7.55
N ASP A 178 12.88 -12.51 8.01
CA ASP A 178 12.89 -12.17 9.44
C ASP A 178 11.62 -12.65 10.15
N LEU A 179 10.48 -12.56 9.49
CA LEU A 179 9.17 -12.87 10.06
C LEU A 179 8.69 -14.31 9.78
N ALA A 180 9.38 -15.07 8.93
CA ALA A 180 8.97 -16.43 8.55
C ALA A 180 8.78 -17.35 9.77
N SER A 181 9.75 -17.38 10.69
CA SER A 181 9.66 -18.18 11.93
C SER A 181 8.56 -17.73 12.89
N ARG A 182 7.97 -16.55 12.64
CA ARG A 182 6.88 -15.98 13.43
C ARG A 182 5.51 -16.17 12.77
N GLY A 183 5.46 -16.83 11.60
CA GLY A 183 4.22 -17.07 10.87
C GLY A 183 3.61 -15.82 10.23
N VAL A 184 4.42 -14.83 9.85
CA VAL A 184 3.97 -13.62 9.15
C VAL A 184 4.59 -13.56 7.77
N ARG A 185 3.75 -13.46 6.73
CA ARG A 185 4.18 -13.31 5.33
C ARG A 185 4.31 -11.84 4.95
N VAL A 186 5.20 -11.54 4.03
CA VAL A 186 5.39 -10.17 3.50
C VAL A 186 5.53 -10.22 1.99
N LEU A 187 4.70 -9.46 1.29
CA LEU A 187 4.73 -9.31 -0.16
C LEU A 187 4.63 -7.85 -0.57
N THR A 188 4.96 -7.61 -1.81
CA THR A 188 4.83 -6.28 -2.41
C THR A 188 4.11 -6.39 -3.76
N ILE A 189 3.13 -5.52 -3.99
CA ILE A 189 2.55 -5.29 -5.30
C ILE A 189 3.23 -4.06 -5.90
N ALA A 190 3.65 -4.15 -7.16
CA ALA A 190 4.17 -3.03 -7.94
C ALA A 190 3.16 -2.65 -9.04
N PRO A 191 2.22 -1.75 -8.77
CA PRO A 191 1.23 -1.33 -9.74
C PRO A 191 1.86 -0.56 -10.90
N GLY A 192 1.26 -0.70 -12.09
CA GLY A 192 1.43 0.22 -13.21
C GLY A 192 0.61 1.50 -13.01
N THR A 193 0.08 2.02 -14.11
CA THR A 193 -0.75 3.22 -14.08
C THR A 193 -2.21 2.85 -13.78
N PHE A 194 -2.68 3.24 -12.60
CA PHE A 194 -4.03 2.97 -12.11
C PHE A 194 -4.87 4.23 -12.03
N ASP A 195 -6.18 4.09 -12.27
CA ASP A 195 -7.17 5.15 -12.13
C ASP A 195 -7.43 5.44 -10.64
N THR A 196 -6.69 6.38 -10.10
CA THR A 196 -6.72 6.76 -8.68
C THR A 196 -6.80 8.28 -8.56
N PRO A 197 -7.20 8.83 -7.40
CA PRO A 197 -7.17 10.27 -7.16
C PRO A 197 -5.80 10.92 -7.40
N MET A 198 -4.71 10.18 -7.30
CA MET A 198 -3.36 10.65 -7.62
C MET A 198 -3.23 11.06 -9.10
N LEU A 199 -3.96 10.41 -10.02
CA LEU A 199 -4.06 10.78 -11.43
C LEU A 199 -5.28 11.68 -11.73
N GLY A 200 -6.20 11.81 -10.78
CA GLY A 200 -7.47 12.54 -10.99
C GLY A 200 -7.31 14.03 -11.27
N MET A 201 -6.15 14.62 -10.96
CA MET A 201 -5.82 16.00 -11.30
C MET A 201 -5.28 16.17 -12.74
N MET A 202 -5.03 15.06 -13.45
CA MET A 202 -4.58 15.12 -14.84
C MET A 202 -5.76 15.31 -15.81
N PRO A 203 -5.60 16.12 -16.87
CA PRO A 203 -6.58 16.21 -17.94
C PRO A 203 -6.86 14.83 -18.57
N ASP A 204 -8.10 14.59 -19.00
CA ASP A 204 -8.52 13.32 -19.61
C ASP A 204 -7.66 12.93 -20.81
N SER A 205 -7.23 13.90 -21.63
CA SER A 205 -6.35 13.66 -22.76
C SER A 205 -5.00 13.05 -22.35
N GLN A 206 -4.43 13.49 -21.24
CA GLN A 206 -3.17 12.91 -20.70
C GLN A 206 -3.41 11.52 -20.11
N ARG A 207 -4.54 11.30 -19.45
CA ARG A 207 -4.95 9.99 -18.93
C ARG A 207 -5.11 8.97 -20.06
N GLN A 208 -5.71 9.38 -21.20
CA GLN A 208 -5.83 8.55 -22.40
C GLN A 208 -4.47 8.17 -22.99
N VAL A 209 -3.51 9.11 -23.04
CA VAL A 209 -2.14 8.83 -23.49
C VAL A 209 -1.47 7.79 -22.59
N LEU A 210 -1.60 7.91 -21.28
CA LEU A 210 -1.07 6.92 -20.35
C LEU A 210 -1.73 5.54 -20.51
N ALA A 211 -3.04 5.52 -20.71
CA ALA A 211 -3.80 4.29 -20.93
C ALA A 211 -3.35 3.56 -22.21
N ALA A 212 -3.12 4.31 -23.29
CA ALA A 212 -2.66 3.76 -24.58
C ALA A 212 -1.24 3.16 -24.53
N GLN A 213 -0.43 3.51 -23.53
CA GLN A 213 0.90 2.92 -23.33
C GLN A 213 0.86 1.52 -22.72
N ILE A 214 -0.28 1.12 -22.13
CA ILE A 214 -0.44 -0.20 -21.54
C ILE A 214 -0.74 -1.22 -22.63
N PRO A 215 0.12 -2.25 -22.81
CA PRO A 215 -0.04 -3.22 -23.88
C PRO A 215 -1.39 -3.95 -23.85
N PHE A 216 -1.76 -4.54 -22.70
CA PHE A 216 -3.04 -5.22 -22.56
C PHE A 216 -3.39 -5.44 -21.06
N PRO A 217 -4.63 -5.14 -20.64
CA PRO A 217 -5.66 -4.41 -21.41
C PRO A 217 -5.24 -2.94 -21.60
N SER A 218 -5.53 -2.36 -22.80
CA SER A 218 -5.11 -0.99 -23.14
C SER A 218 -6.01 0.06 -22.48
N ARG A 219 -5.91 0.14 -21.16
CA ARG A 219 -6.62 1.06 -20.26
C ARG A 219 -5.88 1.19 -18.95
N LEU A 220 -6.20 2.22 -18.16
CA LEU A 220 -5.73 2.33 -16.80
C LEU A 220 -6.21 1.14 -15.96
N GLY A 221 -5.36 0.65 -15.05
CA GLY A 221 -5.74 -0.32 -14.04
C GLY A 221 -6.84 0.24 -13.13
N GLN A 222 -7.76 -0.60 -12.72
CA GLN A 222 -8.83 -0.22 -11.79
C GLN A 222 -8.42 -0.56 -10.35
N PRO A 223 -8.70 0.30 -9.34
CA PRO A 223 -8.38 0.01 -7.94
C PRO A 223 -8.83 -1.37 -7.45
N ARG A 224 -9.99 -1.85 -7.94
CA ARG A 224 -10.51 -3.19 -7.65
C ARG A 224 -9.58 -4.33 -8.12
N GLU A 225 -8.78 -4.11 -9.17
CA GLU A 225 -7.85 -5.13 -9.68
C GLU A 225 -6.63 -5.26 -8.75
N PHE A 226 -6.19 -4.16 -8.15
CA PHE A 226 -5.21 -4.18 -7.06
C PHE A 226 -5.77 -4.91 -5.84
N ALA A 227 -6.98 -4.57 -5.42
CA ALA A 227 -7.64 -5.18 -4.28
C ALA A 227 -7.88 -6.70 -4.48
N ALA A 228 -8.21 -7.13 -5.70
CA ALA A 228 -8.34 -8.54 -6.06
C ALA A 228 -7.00 -9.30 -5.90
N LEU A 229 -5.88 -8.71 -6.32
CA LEU A 229 -4.56 -9.31 -6.11
C LEU A 229 -4.20 -9.31 -4.61
N ALA A 230 -4.48 -8.24 -3.87
CA ALA A 230 -4.27 -8.19 -2.43
C ALA A 230 -5.08 -9.29 -1.71
N ARG A 231 -6.34 -9.50 -2.08
CA ARG A 231 -7.16 -10.60 -1.60
C ARG A 231 -6.51 -11.96 -1.92
N HIS A 232 -6.10 -12.18 -3.16
CA HIS A 232 -5.44 -13.43 -3.55
C HIS A 232 -4.17 -13.69 -2.74
N ILE A 233 -3.36 -12.66 -2.47
CA ILE A 233 -2.17 -12.76 -1.61
C ILE A 233 -2.55 -13.20 -0.19
N VAL A 234 -3.61 -12.65 0.38
CA VAL A 234 -4.08 -13.06 1.71
C VAL A 234 -4.47 -14.53 1.71
N GLU A 235 -5.25 -14.97 0.72
CA GLU A 235 -5.83 -16.33 0.63
C GLU A 235 -4.82 -17.40 0.18
N ASN A 236 -3.71 -17.02 -0.47
CA ASN A 236 -2.70 -17.95 -0.98
C ASN A 236 -1.46 -17.98 -0.08
N ALA A 237 -1.41 -18.93 0.85
CA ALA A 237 -0.34 -19.04 1.85
C ALA A 237 1.05 -19.31 1.26
N MET A 238 1.15 -19.83 0.01
CA MET A 238 2.45 -20.11 -0.62
C MET A 238 3.16 -18.84 -1.13
N LEU A 239 2.42 -17.75 -1.32
CA LEU A 239 3.00 -16.46 -1.70
C LEU A 239 3.68 -15.80 -0.50
N ASN A 240 5.01 -15.60 -0.57
CA ASN A 240 5.81 -14.92 0.45
C ASN A 240 7.13 -14.38 -0.14
N GLY A 241 7.54 -13.19 0.27
CA GLY A 241 8.84 -12.60 -0.06
C GLY A 241 8.96 -12.05 -1.49
N GLU A 242 7.87 -12.02 -2.27
CA GLU A 242 7.88 -11.66 -3.69
C GLU A 242 7.33 -10.25 -3.94
N THR A 243 7.80 -9.66 -5.03
CA THR A 243 7.25 -8.42 -5.60
C THR A 243 6.54 -8.72 -6.92
N ILE A 244 5.23 -8.53 -6.94
CA ILE A 244 4.37 -8.86 -8.10
C ILE A 244 4.06 -7.57 -8.87
N ARG A 245 4.51 -7.47 -10.12
CA ARG A 245 4.10 -6.39 -11.02
C ARG A 245 2.65 -6.60 -11.46
N LEU A 246 1.85 -5.54 -11.33
CA LEU A 246 0.45 -5.51 -11.77
C LEU A 246 0.27 -4.31 -12.72
N ASP A 247 0.62 -4.48 -13.98
CA ASP A 247 0.88 -3.36 -14.89
C ASP A 247 0.45 -3.55 -16.34
N GLY A 248 -0.25 -4.63 -16.68
CA GLY A 248 -0.66 -4.91 -18.07
C GLY A 248 0.51 -5.01 -19.05
N ALA A 249 1.67 -5.50 -18.58
CA ALA A 249 2.93 -5.61 -19.30
C ALA A 249 3.59 -4.26 -19.66
N LEU A 250 3.18 -3.15 -19.02
CA LEU A 250 3.78 -1.84 -19.24
C LEU A 250 5.26 -1.84 -18.81
N ARG A 251 6.09 -1.30 -19.66
CA ARG A 251 7.46 -0.85 -19.35
C ARG A 251 7.52 0.63 -19.68
N MET A 252 7.73 1.46 -18.66
CA MET A 252 7.66 2.90 -18.85
C MET A 252 8.80 3.39 -19.75
N ALA A 253 8.44 4.18 -20.77
CA ALA A 253 9.42 4.91 -21.57
C ALA A 253 10.13 5.97 -20.68
N PRO A 254 11.31 6.47 -21.07
CA PRO A 254 12.03 7.48 -20.30
C PRO A 254 11.25 8.79 -20.09
N LYS A 255 10.24 9.05 -20.96
CA LYS A 255 9.34 10.22 -20.94
C LYS A 255 7.91 9.79 -21.15
#